data_7616cc6232bc39994cdf377259cac026
#
_entry.id   7616cc6232bc39994cdf377259cac026
#
_cell.length_a   1.000
_cell.length_b   1.000
_cell.length_c   1.000
_cell.angle_alpha   90.00
_cell.angle_beta   90.00
_cell.angle_gamma   90.00
#
_symmetry.space_group_name_H-M   'P 1'
#
loop_
_entity.id
_entity.type
_entity.pdbx_description
1 polymer ?
#
loop_
_entity_poly.entity_id
_entity_poly.type
_entity_poly.pdbx_seq_one_letter_code
_entity_poly.pdbx_strand_id
1 'polypeptide(L)'
;MKRTTLAAATLAVAAGLVAGGAAASAAGHAGGAPHSARVSVFATGFNNPRGLVFGPNGDLYVAEGGLGGSHSTVGKCRQASGAAAPYTGSSGNPVLGGRISSVTPAGVRSIVVRGLPSSQTAPALGSLVSGVSSVAFVGHHLYALLAGAGCSHGVPNVPNGVIRVGRHGSWSLIANLSRFQRTHPVAQPDADDFEPDGTWFSMIAVGRALYPMDSNHGELDRVTPNGRIHRVVDISAQLGHVVPTALVSHHGRFSFGNLGLFGAPDGTAPNEHVWDIARHGHVRVRASGLEQVLGLAFRQGRLYALEMSTTPGGPTPGTGALVRLHDGRPAQTIASGLDFPTGVTVGPDGAFYVSERGFGFGAGEGRILRIAP
;
A
#
# COMPACT_ATOMS: atom_id res chain seq x y z
N MET A 1 -34.15 8.06 -21.02
CA MET A 1 -33.44 8.25 -19.77
C MET A 1 -33.66 7.01 -18.92
N LYS A 2 -32.77 6.03 -19.03
CA LYS A 2 -32.79 4.82 -18.19
C LYS A 2 -31.76 5.02 -17.08
N ARG A 3 -32.21 5.11 -15.84
CA ARG A 3 -31.35 5.15 -14.64
C ARG A 3 -30.83 3.73 -14.42
N THR A 4 -29.56 3.53 -14.64
CA THR A 4 -28.87 2.29 -14.25
C THR A 4 -28.40 2.48 -12.81
N THR A 5 -29.05 1.82 -11.89
CA THR A 5 -28.65 1.74 -10.47
C THR A 5 -27.46 0.78 -10.42
N LEU A 6 -26.25 1.29 -10.17
CA LEU A 6 -25.12 0.44 -9.80
C LEU A 6 -25.35 -0.04 -8.35
N ALA A 7 -25.47 -1.33 -8.20
CA ALA A 7 -25.55 -1.98 -6.89
C ALA A 7 -24.14 -2.08 -6.31
N ALA A 8 -23.96 -1.51 -5.12
CA ALA A 8 -22.74 -1.68 -4.34
C ALA A 8 -22.57 -3.16 -3.96
N ALA A 9 -21.49 -3.78 -4.40
CA ALA A 9 -21.15 -5.14 -4.02
C ALA A 9 -20.65 -5.17 -2.58
N THR A 10 -21.50 -5.64 -1.68
CA THR A 10 -21.17 -5.88 -0.27
C THR A 10 -20.28 -7.12 -0.18
N LEU A 11 -19.02 -6.97 0.16
CA LEU A 11 -18.11 -8.08 0.42
C LEU A 11 -18.47 -8.71 1.77
N ALA A 12 -19.24 -9.78 1.76
CA ALA A 12 -19.41 -10.67 2.90
C ALA A 12 -18.29 -11.71 2.88
N VAL A 13 -17.28 -11.55 3.74
CA VAL A 13 -16.29 -12.59 4.01
C VAL A 13 -16.93 -13.60 4.96
N ALA A 14 -17.51 -14.67 4.40
CA ALA A 14 -17.92 -15.81 5.17
C ALA A 14 -16.70 -16.67 5.50
N ALA A 15 -16.33 -16.76 6.78
CA ALA A 15 -15.37 -17.72 7.27
C ALA A 15 -15.99 -19.12 7.22
N GLY A 16 -15.69 -19.85 6.15
CA GLY A 16 -16.04 -21.27 6.00
C GLY A 16 -14.81 -22.13 6.14
N LEU A 17 -14.67 -22.83 7.27
CA LEU A 17 -13.78 -23.99 7.40
C LEU A 17 -14.33 -25.12 6.53
N VAL A 18 -13.57 -25.54 5.52
CA VAL A 18 -13.75 -26.86 4.89
C VAL A 18 -12.40 -27.56 4.84
N ALA A 19 -12.28 -28.57 5.65
CA ALA A 19 -11.26 -29.60 5.54
C ALA A 19 -11.68 -30.59 4.46
N GLY A 20 -10.75 -30.96 3.55
CA GLY A 20 -11.02 -32.05 2.61
C GLY A 20 -9.94 -32.11 1.54
N GLY A 21 -9.02 -33.05 1.71
CA GLY A 21 -7.93 -33.33 0.77
C GLY A 21 -8.37 -33.99 -0.50
N ALA A 22 -7.63 -33.74 -1.58
CA ALA A 22 -7.43 -34.68 -2.67
C ALA A 22 -6.09 -34.37 -3.36
N ALA A 23 -5.16 -35.32 -3.27
CA ALA A 23 -3.91 -35.31 -4.01
C ALA A 23 -4.18 -35.60 -5.48
N ALA A 24 -3.80 -34.71 -6.37
CA ALA A 24 -3.68 -35.02 -7.80
C ALA A 24 -2.20 -35.07 -8.17
N SER A 25 -1.73 -36.26 -8.53
CA SER A 25 -0.41 -36.49 -9.08
C SER A 25 -0.33 -35.92 -10.49
N ALA A 26 0.57 -35.01 -10.75
CA ALA A 26 0.97 -34.60 -12.09
C ALA A 26 2.40 -35.08 -12.34
N ALA A 27 2.55 -35.78 -13.43
CA ALA A 27 3.78 -36.42 -13.89
C ALA A 27 4.86 -35.40 -14.27
N GLY A 28 6.10 -35.76 -13.99
CA GLY A 28 7.26 -34.93 -14.08
C GLY A 28 7.71 -34.53 -15.48
N HIS A 29 8.29 -33.33 -15.51
CA HIS A 29 9.34 -32.97 -16.46
C HIS A 29 10.57 -32.60 -15.64
N ALA A 30 11.66 -33.34 -15.86
CA ALA A 30 12.95 -33.07 -15.25
C ALA A 30 13.59 -31.83 -15.89
N GLY A 31 13.29 -30.70 -15.34
CA GLY A 31 14.02 -29.43 -15.48
C GLY A 31 14.57 -29.11 -14.12
N GLY A 32 15.86 -28.71 -14.03
CA GLY A 32 16.55 -28.44 -12.78
C GLY A 32 15.68 -27.63 -11.82
N ALA A 33 15.54 -28.09 -10.59
CA ALA A 33 14.68 -27.49 -9.58
C ALA A 33 15.01 -26.00 -9.44
N PRO A 34 14.04 -25.10 -9.62
CA PRO A 34 14.26 -23.71 -9.31
C PRO A 34 14.63 -23.64 -7.83
N HIS A 35 15.76 -23.01 -7.50
CA HIS A 35 16.10 -22.72 -6.11
C HIS A 35 14.92 -21.93 -5.53
N SER A 36 14.09 -22.58 -4.73
CA SER A 36 13.01 -21.94 -4.01
C SER A 36 13.62 -20.94 -3.04
N ALA A 37 13.18 -19.68 -3.12
CA ALA A 37 13.68 -18.66 -2.21
C ALA A 37 13.44 -19.09 -0.76
N ARG A 38 14.44 -18.87 0.10
CA ARG A 38 14.30 -19.13 1.54
C ARG A 38 13.51 -18.01 2.18
N VAL A 39 12.30 -18.33 2.64
CA VAL A 39 11.44 -17.40 3.40
C VAL A 39 11.65 -17.64 4.90
N SER A 40 11.85 -16.56 5.66
CA SER A 40 11.99 -16.59 7.12
C SER A 40 11.34 -15.36 7.75
N VAL A 41 10.83 -15.49 8.96
CA VAL A 41 10.33 -14.36 9.74
C VAL A 41 11.54 -13.58 10.26
N PHE A 42 11.58 -12.27 9.94
CA PHE A 42 12.63 -11.36 10.39
C PHE A 42 12.24 -10.64 11.68
N ALA A 43 11.00 -10.14 11.77
CA ALA A 43 10.47 -9.46 12.96
C ALA A 43 8.96 -9.60 13.05
N THR A 44 8.40 -9.49 14.26
CA THR A 44 6.96 -9.62 14.56
C THR A 44 6.43 -8.47 15.42
N GLY A 45 5.14 -8.47 15.71
CA GLY A 45 4.51 -7.54 16.65
C GLY A 45 4.08 -6.22 16.00
N PHE A 46 3.82 -6.19 14.69
CA PHE A 46 3.38 -5.00 13.97
C PHE A 46 1.84 -4.90 13.91
N ASN A 47 1.34 -3.66 13.83
CA ASN A 47 -0.08 -3.37 13.63
C ASN A 47 -0.33 -2.95 12.19
N ASN A 48 -0.77 -3.86 11.35
CA ASN A 48 -1.01 -3.63 9.93
C ASN A 48 0.21 -2.95 9.25
N PRO A 49 1.37 -3.63 9.15
CA PRO A 49 2.57 -3.07 8.54
C PRO A 49 2.34 -2.75 7.06
N ARG A 50 2.98 -1.68 6.57
CA ARG A 50 2.85 -1.14 5.23
C ARG A 50 4.23 -0.97 4.57
N GLY A 51 4.47 0.19 3.98
CA GLY A 51 5.75 0.54 3.37
C GLY A 51 6.92 0.46 4.34
N LEU A 52 8.07 0.03 3.84
CA LEU A 52 9.29 -0.18 4.63
C LEU A 52 10.52 0.27 3.85
N VAL A 53 11.52 0.76 4.56
CA VAL A 53 12.77 1.27 3.98
C VAL A 53 13.93 1.08 4.94
N PHE A 54 15.12 0.76 4.43
CA PHE A 54 16.33 0.78 5.21
C PHE A 54 16.82 2.22 5.43
N GLY A 55 17.07 2.55 6.68
CA GLY A 55 17.64 3.83 7.05
C GLY A 55 19.16 3.89 6.88
N PRO A 56 19.74 5.09 6.95
CA PRO A 56 21.19 5.28 6.83
C PRO A 56 22.00 4.65 7.96
N ASN A 57 21.35 4.27 9.05
CA ASN A 57 21.93 3.52 10.19
C ASN A 57 21.89 1.99 9.99
N GLY A 58 21.35 1.51 8.89
CA GLY A 58 21.20 0.08 8.58
C GLY A 58 19.96 -0.59 9.20
N ASP A 59 19.18 0.11 10.02
CA ASP A 59 17.92 -0.41 10.55
C ASP A 59 16.82 -0.35 9.47
N LEU A 60 15.90 -1.29 9.53
CA LEU A 60 14.69 -1.29 8.71
C LEU A 60 13.59 -0.47 9.41
N TYR A 61 13.09 0.58 8.75
CA TYR A 61 11.95 1.37 9.23
C TYR A 61 10.67 0.90 8.58
N VAL A 62 9.61 0.74 9.36
CA VAL A 62 8.33 0.17 8.94
C VAL A 62 7.20 1.13 9.30
N ALA A 63 6.39 1.50 8.31
CA ALA A 63 5.13 2.17 8.51
C ALA A 63 4.09 1.17 9.01
N GLU A 64 3.28 1.54 10.00
CA GLU A 64 2.20 0.70 10.51
C GLU A 64 0.90 1.49 10.50
N GLY A 65 -0.13 0.95 9.84
CA GLY A 65 -1.45 1.57 9.72
C GLY A 65 -2.15 1.79 11.06
N GLY A 66 -1.78 1.05 12.09
CA GLY A 66 -2.46 1.08 13.39
C GLY A 66 -3.63 0.10 13.45
N LEU A 67 -4.63 0.42 14.27
CA LEU A 67 -5.80 -0.43 14.53
C LEU A 67 -7.12 0.32 14.31
N GLY A 68 -7.09 1.47 13.61
CA GLY A 68 -8.27 2.30 13.42
C GLY A 68 -8.58 3.17 14.64
N GLY A 69 -9.87 3.31 14.96
CA GLY A 69 -10.30 4.16 16.06
C GLY A 69 -11.78 4.00 16.40
N SER A 70 -12.30 4.92 17.22
CA SER A 70 -13.68 4.94 17.66
C SER A 70 -14.48 6.19 17.25
N HIS A 71 -13.81 7.19 16.65
CA HIS A 71 -14.48 8.41 16.21
C HIS A 71 -15.19 8.16 14.88
N SER A 72 -16.51 7.96 14.92
CA SER A 72 -17.32 7.71 13.73
C SER A 72 -17.44 8.94 12.84
N THR A 73 -17.43 8.72 11.53
CA THR A 73 -17.64 9.73 10.48
C THR A 73 -19.14 9.94 10.17
N VAL A 74 -20.03 9.10 10.67
CA VAL A 74 -21.47 9.17 10.38
C VAL A 74 -22.05 10.53 10.73
N GLY A 75 -22.65 11.18 9.73
CA GLY A 75 -23.28 12.50 9.87
C GLY A 75 -22.33 13.66 10.14
N LYS A 76 -21.01 13.45 10.10
CA LYS A 76 -20.03 14.48 10.41
C LYS A 76 -19.26 14.98 9.21
N CYS A 77 -19.05 14.13 8.21
CA CYS A 77 -18.24 14.44 7.06
C CYS A 77 -18.97 14.04 5.78
N ARG A 78 -18.68 14.74 4.70
CA ARG A 78 -19.13 14.33 3.38
C ARG A 78 -18.41 13.03 3.05
N GLN A 79 -19.20 11.98 2.92
CA GLN A 79 -18.80 10.73 2.31
C GLN A 79 -19.65 10.57 1.05
N ALA A 80 -19.16 9.86 0.05
CA ALA A 80 -19.94 9.56 -1.12
C ALA A 80 -21.23 8.83 -0.69
N SER A 81 -22.34 9.23 -1.28
CA SER A 81 -23.64 8.65 -0.95
C SER A 81 -23.71 7.21 -1.43
N GLY A 82 -23.98 6.29 -0.54
CA GLY A 82 -24.28 4.89 -0.85
C GLY A 82 -23.08 3.95 -0.86
N ALA A 83 -21.88 4.47 -0.72
CA ALA A 83 -20.69 3.64 -0.64
C ALA A 83 -20.32 3.37 0.81
N ALA A 84 -19.45 2.45 1.00
CA ALA A 84 -18.73 2.01 2.17
C ALA A 84 -19.24 2.50 3.52
N ALA A 85 -19.27 1.60 4.43
CA ALA A 85 -19.55 1.84 5.83
C ALA A 85 -18.69 2.99 6.37
N PRO A 86 -19.23 3.75 7.33
CA PRO A 86 -18.53 4.88 7.92
C PRO A 86 -17.20 4.45 8.51
N TYR A 87 -16.19 5.27 8.29
CA TYR A 87 -14.90 5.09 8.95
C TYR A 87 -14.98 5.43 10.43
N THR A 88 -14.16 4.74 11.23
CA THR A 88 -13.85 5.13 12.60
C THR A 88 -12.39 5.45 12.72
N GLY A 89 -12.05 6.60 13.26
CA GLY A 89 -10.68 7.09 13.32
C GLY A 89 -10.17 7.38 14.73
N SER A 90 -8.86 7.52 14.84
CA SER A 90 -8.16 7.98 16.05
C SER A 90 -6.92 8.79 15.67
N SER A 91 -6.57 9.73 16.55
CA SER A 91 -5.30 10.45 16.51
C SER A 91 -4.85 10.74 17.94
N GLY A 92 -3.55 10.70 18.19
CA GLY A 92 -2.99 10.85 19.53
C GLY A 92 -3.15 9.61 20.42
N ASN A 93 -3.85 8.57 19.98
CA ASN A 93 -4.02 7.34 20.73
C ASN A 93 -2.80 6.41 20.55
N PRO A 94 -2.02 6.12 21.62
CA PRO A 94 -0.80 5.33 21.49
C PRO A 94 -1.02 3.84 21.22
N VAL A 95 -2.25 3.33 21.41
CA VAL A 95 -2.63 1.93 21.22
C VAL A 95 -3.25 1.73 19.83
N LEU A 96 -4.28 2.53 19.50
CA LEU A 96 -5.05 2.39 18.26
C LEU A 96 -4.38 3.08 17.07
N GLY A 97 -3.68 4.18 17.33
CA GLY A 97 -3.07 5.01 16.28
C GLY A 97 -2.01 4.30 15.46
N GLY A 98 -1.76 4.87 14.29
CA GLY A 98 -0.63 4.50 13.45
C GLY A 98 0.70 4.72 14.16
N ARG A 99 1.73 4.02 13.70
CA ARG A 99 3.07 4.14 14.28
C ARG A 99 4.16 3.89 13.25
N ILE A 100 5.37 4.24 13.62
CA ILE A 100 6.58 3.90 12.87
C ILE A 100 7.46 3.09 13.80
N SER A 101 7.88 1.92 13.35
CA SER A 101 8.85 1.08 14.05
C SER A 101 10.18 1.05 13.31
N SER A 102 11.28 0.84 14.04
CA SER A 102 12.58 0.44 13.50
C SER A 102 12.89 -0.99 13.92
N VAL A 103 13.62 -1.70 13.08
CA VAL A 103 14.10 -3.07 13.32
C VAL A 103 15.59 -3.12 13.04
N THR A 104 16.38 -3.49 14.04
CA THR A 104 17.82 -3.64 13.87
C THR A 104 18.16 -4.82 12.93
N PRO A 105 19.40 -4.93 12.42
CA PRO A 105 19.82 -6.08 11.63
C PRO A 105 19.66 -7.43 12.36
N ALA A 106 19.63 -7.41 13.71
CA ALA A 106 19.37 -8.59 14.55
C ALA A 106 17.87 -8.92 14.72
N GLY A 107 16.96 -8.18 14.07
CA GLY A 107 15.52 -8.41 14.18
C GLY A 107 14.85 -7.79 15.41
N VAL A 108 15.57 -6.97 16.20
CA VAL A 108 15.00 -6.32 17.38
C VAL A 108 14.21 -5.09 16.99
N ARG A 109 12.90 -5.10 17.28
CA ARG A 109 11.96 -4.01 16.98
C ARG A 109 11.89 -2.97 18.09
N SER A 110 11.87 -1.70 17.71
CA SER A 110 11.62 -0.54 18.58
C SER A 110 10.59 0.39 17.96
N ILE A 111 9.82 1.12 18.76
CA ILE A 111 8.85 2.11 18.26
C ILE A 111 9.53 3.47 18.20
N VAL A 112 9.51 4.09 17.01
CA VAL A 112 10.07 5.42 16.73
C VAL A 112 9.03 6.51 16.99
N VAL A 113 7.80 6.33 16.48
CA VAL A 113 6.65 7.23 16.68
C VAL A 113 5.41 6.40 16.92
N ARG A 114 4.51 6.89 17.77
CA ARG A 114 3.20 6.27 18.04
C ARG A 114 2.09 7.31 18.09
N GLY A 115 0.84 6.88 18.02
CA GLY A 115 -0.32 7.75 18.11
C GLY A 115 -0.55 8.62 16.88
N LEU A 116 0.01 8.23 15.73
CA LEU A 116 -0.30 8.87 14.45
C LEU A 116 -1.75 8.58 14.05
N PRO A 117 -2.34 9.37 13.14
CA PRO A 117 -3.67 9.08 12.63
C PRO A 117 -3.82 7.64 12.15
N SER A 118 -4.96 7.04 12.47
CA SER A 118 -5.37 5.73 11.99
C SER A 118 -6.87 5.70 11.86
N SER A 119 -7.38 5.05 10.85
CA SER A 119 -8.81 4.86 10.63
C SER A 119 -9.11 3.43 10.17
N GLN A 120 -10.33 3.00 10.36
CA GLN A 120 -10.80 1.70 9.95
C GLN A 120 -12.20 1.84 9.35
N THR A 121 -12.48 1.16 8.25
CA THR A 121 -13.85 0.97 7.76
C THR A 121 -14.67 0.25 8.82
N ALA A 122 -16.00 0.24 8.69
CA ALA A 122 -16.87 -0.38 9.71
C ALA A 122 -16.34 -1.78 10.10
N PRO A 123 -16.47 -2.13 11.39
CA PRO A 123 -15.99 -3.41 11.91
C PRO A 123 -16.55 -4.63 11.17
N ALA A 124 -17.74 -4.52 10.58
CA ALA A 124 -18.35 -5.57 9.76
C ALA A 124 -17.57 -5.88 8.46
N LEU A 125 -16.77 -4.94 7.98
CA LEU A 125 -15.85 -5.12 6.83
C LEU A 125 -14.41 -5.42 7.27
N GLY A 126 -14.20 -5.42 8.54
CA GLY A 126 -13.14 -6.11 9.32
C GLY A 126 -11.72 -5.70 9.08
N SER A 127 -11.37 -4.68 8.26
CA SER A 127 -9.96 -4.74 7.97
C SER A 127 -9.31 -3.67 7.11
N LEU A 128 -10.03 -2.79 6.51
CA LEU A 128 -9.40 -1.70 5.76
C LEU A 128 -8.90 -0.64 6.75
N VAL A 129 -7.76 -0.92 7.36
CA VAL A 129 -7.08 0.05 8.23
C VAL A 129 -6.20 0.95 7.38
N SER A 130 -6.49 2.23 7.39
CA SER A 130 -5.65 3.29 6.83
C SER A 130 -4.91 4.01 7.96
N GLY A 131 -3.68 4.44 7.71
CA GLY A 131 -2.88 5.10 8.73
C GLY A 131 -1.56 5.60 8.18
N VAL A 132 -0.44 5.27 8.82
CA VAL A 132 0.88 5.50 8.22
C VAL A 132 1.09 4.46 7.13
N SER A 133 1.13 4.90 5.89
CA SER A 133 1.20 4.01 4.74
C SER A 133 2.61 3.78 4.23
N SER A 134 3.49 4.76 4.36
CA SER A 134 4.85 4.66 3.85
C SER A 134 5.85 5.48 4.65
N VAL A 135 7.12 5.11 4.57
CA VAL A 135 8.27 5.83 5.16
C VAL A 135 9.38 5.97 4.13
N ALA A 136 10.10 7.09 4.18
CA ALA A 136 11.22 7.35 3.30
C ALA A 136 12.27 8.25 3.97
N PHE A 137 13.51 8.17 3.52
CA PHE A 137 14.59 9.04 3.97
C PHE A 137 15.01 10.02 2.88
N VAL A 138 15.16 11.30 3.24
CA VAL A 138 15.89 12.29 2.45
C VAL A 138 17.12 12.72 3.25
N GLY A 139 18.28 12.29 2.82
CA GLY A 139 19.48 12.35 3.64
C GLY A 139 19.31 11.54 4.93
N HIS A 140 19.51 12.17 6.08
CA HIS A 140 19.34 11.54 7.39
C HIS A 140 17.95 11.81 8.04
N HIS A 141 17.04 12.46 7.32
CA HIS A 141 15.73 12.80 7.84
C HIS A 141 14.69 11.77 7.43
N LEU A 142 13.98 11.23 8.41
CA LEU A 142 12.86 10.33 8.22
C LEU A 142 11.59 11.12 7.95
N TYR A 143 10.88 10.72 6.92
CA TYR A 143 9.55 11.20 6.56
C TYR A 143 8.56 10.04 6.53
N ALA A 144 7.30 10.34 6.77
CA ALA A 144 6.23 9.36 6.66
C ALA A 144 5.01 9.96 5.94
N LEU A 145 4.23 9.09 5.35
CA LEU A 145 3.02 9.39 4.62
C LEU A 145 1.82 9.00 5.47
N LEU A 146 0.96 9.97 5.76
CA LEU A 146 -0.32 9.75 6.45
C LEU A 146 -1.42 9.53 5.42
N ALA A 147 -2.17 8.44 5.59
CA ALA A 147 -3.28 8.06 4.74
C ALA A 147 -4.58 7.74 5.51
N GLY A 148 -4.54 7.78 6.84
CA GLY A 148 -5.70 7.53 7.71
C GLY A 148 -6.16 8.77 8.47
N ALA A 149 -6.00 9.95 7.88
CA ALA A 149 -6.33 11.24 8.46
C ALA A 149 -7.42 11.95 7.63
N GLY A 150 -7.90 13.07 8.13
CA GLY A 150 -8.98 13.82 7.50
C GLY A 150 -10.35 13.50 8.10
N CYS A 151 -11.33 14.32 7.75
CA CYS A 151 -12.69 14.17 8.27
C CYS A 151 -13.32 12.86 7.82
N SER A 152 -13.14 12.46 6.57
CA SER A 152 -13.66 11.21 6.01
C SER A 152 -13.12 9.96 6.71
N HIS A 153 -11.98 10.08 7.38
CA HIS A 153 -11.36 9.02 8.18
C HIS A 153 -11.66 9.13 9.69
N GLY A 154 -12.51 10.06 10.14
CA GLY A 154 -12.79 10.29 11.56
C GLY A 154 -11.65 11.01 12.31
N VAL A 155 -10.75 11.69 11.60
CA VAL A 155 -9.62 12.46 12.16
C VAL A 155 -9.62 13.88 11.59
N PRO A 156 -10.63 14.71 11.92
CA PRO A 156 -10.88 15.98 11.22
C PRO A 156 -9.79 17.05 11.39
N ASN A 157 -9.00 16.95 12.46
CA ASN A 157 -8.01 17.97 12.81
C ASN A 157 -6.61 17.70 12.22
N VAL A 158 -6.40 16.60 11.56
CA VAL A 158 -5.14 16.23 10.90
C VAL A 158 -5.44 15.84 9.46
N PRO A 159 -4.87 16.50 8.46
CA PRO A 159 -5.03 16.09 7.06
C PRO A 159 -4.13 14.91 6.70
N ASN A 160 -4.46 14.20 5.63
CA ASN A 160 -3.50 13.34 4.97
C ASN A 160 -2.36 14.15 4.38
N GLY A 161 -1.16 13.62 4.43
CA GLY A 161 0.01 14.37 4.00
C GLY A 161 1.34 13.76 4.40
N VAL A 162 2.39 14.49 4.09
CA VAL A 162 3.75 14.09 4.44
C VAL A 162 4.16 14.76 5.76
N ILE A 163 4.63 13.95 6.68
CA ILE A 163 5.21 14.41 7.95
C ILE A 163 6.73 14.20 7.96
N ARG A 164 7.42 15.08 8.66
CA ARG A 164 8.82 14.89 9.08
C ARG A 164 8.86 14.39 10.51
N VAL A 165 9.58 13.32 10.74
CA VAL A 165 9.80 12.75 12.08
C VAL A 165 10.96 13.47 12.74
N GLY A 166 10.72 13.95 13.94
CA GLY A 166 11.69 14.62 14.81
C GLY A 166 12.27 13.67 15.87
N ARG A 167 12.98 14.27 16.83
CA ARG A 167 13.53 13.54 17.98
C ARG A 167 12.42 13.13 18.95
N HIS A 168 12.64 12.04 19.68
CA HIS A 168 11.76 11.54 20.73
C HIS A 168 10.30 11.30 20.27
N GLY A 169 10.12 10.88 19.01
CA GLY A 169 8.80 10.59 18.45
C GLY A 169 7.95 11.82 18.12
N SER A 170 8.53 13.03 18.18
CA SER A 170 7.85 14.24 17.68
C SER A 170 7.72 14.19 16.16
N TRP A 171 6.73 14.90 15.63
CA TRP A 171 6.55 15.02 14.19
C TRP A 171 5.91 16.33 13.80
N SER A 172 6.08 16.73 12.55
CA SER A 172 5.45 17.92 11.99
C SER A 172 4.97 17.64 10.56
N LEU A 173 3.77 18.15 10.24
CA LEU A 173 3.25 18.10 8.88
C LEU A 173 4.07 19.08 8.02
N ILE A 174 4.66 18.59 6.94
CA ILE A 174 5.39 19.44 5.98
C ILE A 174 4.58 19.72 4.71
N ALA A 175 3.68 18.81 4.32
CA ALA A 175 2.84 18.95 3.15
C ALA A 175 1.43 18.44 3.42
N ASN A 176 0.43 19.31 3.23
CA ASN A 176 -0.99 18.96 3.35
C ASN A 176 -1.50 18.51 1.97
N LEU A 177 -1.48 17.22 1.73
CA LEU A 177 -1.87 16.61 0.46
C LEU A 177 -3.39 16.68 0.26
N SER A 178 -4.20 16.46 1.30
CA SER A 178 -5.64 16.61 1.22
C SER A 178 -6.08 18.01 0.75
N ARG A 179 -5.38 19.06 1.23
CA ARG A 179 -5.64 20.43 0.74
C ARG A 179 -5.21 20.60 -0.71
N PHE A 180 -4.03 20.09 -1.07
CA PHE A 180 -3.50 20.20 -2.42
C PHE A 180 -4.47 19.60 -3.42
N GLN A 181 -4.90 18.37 -3.20
CA GLN A 181 -5.83 17.64 -4.05
C GLN A 181 -7.19 18.39 -4.19
N ARG A 182 -7.77 18.90 -3.09
CA ARG A 182 -9.02 19.67 -3.17
C ARG A 182 -8.90 20.95 -3.97
N THR A 183 -7.72 21.59 -3.99
CA THR A 183 -7.47 22.84 -4.75
C THR A 183 -6.93 22.59 -6.16
N HIS A 184 -6.48 21.39 -6.44
CA HIS A 184 -5.95 20.94 -7.73
C HIS A 184 -6.53 19.54 -8.05
N PRO A 185 -7.86 19.44 -8.29
CA PRO A 185 -8.48 18.14 -8.53
C PRO A 185 -7.87 17.44 -9.75
N VAL A 186 -7.91 16.13 -9.74
CA VAL A 186 -7.55 15.29 -10.89
C VAL A 186 -8.62 15.41 -11.99
N ALA A 187 -8.27 15.02 -13.23
CA ALA A 187 -9.17 15.18 -14.36
C ALA A 187 -10.38 14.24 -14.31
N GLN A 188 -10.21 13.04 -13.75
CA GLN A 188 -11.28 12.06 -13.63
C GLN A 188 -11.33 11.52 -12.19
N PRO A 189 -11.88 12.32 -11.24
CA PRO A 189 -12.08 11.84 -9.87
C PRO A 189 -13.13 10.73 -9.89
N ASP A 190 -13.00 9.80 -8.96
CA ASP A 190 -14.02 8.77 -8.77
C ASP A 190 -15.35 9.42 -8.39
N ALA A 191 -16.44 9.03 -9.10
CA ALA A 191 -17.76 9.58 -8.85
C ALA A 191 -18.32 9.20 -7.47
N ASP A 192 -17.92 8.03 -6.97
CA ASP A 192 -18.31 7.47 -5.69
C ASP A 192 -17.19 7.59 -4.65
N ASP A 193 -16.42 8.67 -4.73
CA ASP A 193 -15.30 8.96 -3.84
C ASP A 193 -15.72 8.93 -2.35
N PHE A 194 -15.40 7.84 -1.68
CA PHE A 194 -15.67 7.66 -0.26
C PHE A 194 -14.51 8.13 0.64
N GLU A 195 -13.39 8.51 0.06
CA GLU A 195 -12.20 9.03 0.73
C GLU A 195 -11.82 10.43 0.21
N PRO A 196 -12.72 11.44 0.30
CA PRO A 196 -12.47 12.77 -0.30
C PRO A 196 -11.29 13.53 0.33
N ASP A 197 -10.71 13.03 1.41
CA ASP A 197 -9.44 13.52 1.96
C ASP A 197 -8.21 12.85 1.33
N GLY A 198 -8.41 11.93 0.37
CA GLY A 198 -7.39 11.14 -0.31
C GLY A 198 -6.86 9.97 0.51
N THR A 199 -6.33 8.98 -0.18
CA THR A 199 -5.69 7.81 0.44
C THR A 199 -4.36 7.52 -0.25
N TRP A 200 -3.32 8.12 0.24
CA TRP A 200 -1.96 7.97 -0.27
C TRP A 200 -1.35 6.65 0.21
N PHE A 201 -1.02 5.74 -0.70
CA PHE A 201 -0.51 4.42 -0.30
C PHE A 201 1.02 4.32 -0.30
N SER A 202 1.68 4.77 -1.36
CA SER A 202 3.14 4.68 -1.49
C SER A 202 3.81 6.04 -1.45
N MET A 203 5.02 6.07 -0.93
CA MET A 203 5.93 7.21 -1.02
C MET A 203 7.37 6.73 -1.12
N ILE A 204 8.09 7.23 -2.10
CA ILE A 204 9.53 6.99 -2.24
C ILE A 204 10.31 8.30 -2.23
N ALA A 205 11.59 8.24 -1.85
CA ALA A 205 12.51 9.36 -2.00
C ALA A 205 13.36 9.19 -3.26
N VAL A 206 13.41 10.24 -4.09
CA VAL A 206 14.31 10.30 -5.25
C VAL A 206 15.09 11.60 -5.19
N GLY A 207 16.40 11.50 -5.07
CA GLY A 207 17.26 12.66 -4.84
C GLY A 207 16.90 13.38 -3.54
N ARG A 208 16.49 14.65 -3.65
CA ARG A 208 16.12 15.48 -2.50
C ARG A 208 14.61 15.75 -2.42
N ALA A 209 13.79 14.88 -2.98
CA ALA A 209 12.35 15.02 -2.97
C ALA A 209 11.66 13.71 -2.63
N LEU A 210 10.44 13.80 -2.13
CA LEU A 210 9.53 12.72 -1.82
C LEU A 210 8.47 12.64 -2.93
N TYR A 211 8.06 11.44 -3.25
CA TYR A 211 7.06 11.17 -4.29
C TYR A 211 5.94 10.32 -3.71
N PRO A 212 4.91 10.95 -3.11
CA PRO A 212 3.71 10.26 -2.69
C PRO A 212 2.79 9.98 -3.87
N MET A 213 2.09 8.83 -3.82
CA MET A 213 1.09 8.40 -4.80
C MET A 213 -0.26 8.22 -4.12
N ASP A 214 -1.29 8.89 -4.65
CA ASP A 214 -2.68 8.76 -4.20
C ASP A 214 -3.36 7.62 -4.93
N SER A 215 -3.79 6.62 -4.17
CA SER A 215 -4.50 5.47 -4.71
C SER A 215 -5.96 5.79 -5.02
N ASN A 216 -6.58 6.69 -4.26
CA ASN A 216 -7.99 7.01 -4.43
C ASN A 216 -8.24 7.90 -5.66
N HIS A 217 -7.44 8.96 -5.83
CA HIS A 217 -7.65 9.90 -6.94
C HIS A 217 -6.76 9.61 -8.17
N GLY A 218 -5.75 8.74 -8.02
CA GLY A 218 -4.89 8.37 -9.15
C GLY A 218 -3.94 9.47 -9.58
N GLU A 219 -3.08 9.94 -8.66
CA GLU A 219 -2.05 10.93 -8.96
C GLU A 219 -0.70 10.60 -8.31
N LEU A 220 0.37 11.04 -8.93
CA LEU A 220 1.72 11.04 -8.37
C LEU A 220 2.16 12.48 -8.16
N ASP A 221 2.51 12.79 -6.92
CA ASP A 221 3.00 14.11 -6.56
C ASP A 221 4.50 14.10 -6.25
N ARG A 222 5.10 15.27 -6.30
CA ARG A 222 6.44 15.56 -5.82
C ARG A 222 6.37 16.54 -4.65
N VAL A 223 6.92 16.16 -3.51
CA VAL A 223 6.98 16.97 -2.30
C VAL A 223 8.45 17.27 -1.96
N THR A 224 8.77 18.54 -1.81
CA THR A 224 10.11 18.95 -1.35
C THR A 224 10.18 18.94 0.18
N PRO A 225 11.36 18.83 0.82
CA PRO A 225 11.49 18.86 2.28
C PRO A 225 10.97 20.14 2.95
N ASN A 226 10.82 21.24 2.19
CA ASN A 226 10.22 22.51 2.65
C ASN A 226 8.72 22.61 2.36
N GLY A 227 8.06 21.48 1.96
CA GLY A 227 6.61 21.38 1.85
C GLY A 227 5.99 21.85 0.52
N ARG A 228 6.78 22.19 -0.48
CA ARG A 228 6.22 22.52 -1.81
C ARG A 228 5.74 21.25 -2.49
N ILE A 229 4.49 21.26 -2.97
CA ILE A 229 3.84 20.15 -3.67
C ILE A 229 3.71 20.52 -5.15
N HIS A 230 3.93 19.55 -6.01
CA HIS A 230 3.73 19.64 -7.45
C HIS A 230 3.29 18.29 -8.01
N ARG A 231 2.19 18.26 -8.77
CA ARG A 231 1.73 17.05 -9.44
C ARG A 231 2.70 16.68 -10.57
N VAL A 232 3.20 15.45 -10.54
CA VAL A 232 4.09 14.88 -11.56
C VAL A 232 3.28 14.30 -12.71
N VAL A 233 2.22 13.56 -12.37
CA VAL A 233 1.30 12.98 -13.35
C VAL A 233 -0.08 12.80 -12.74
N ASP A 234 -1.09 13.13 -13.52
CA ASP A 234 -2.48 12.77 -13.30
C ASP A 234 -2.71 11.42 -14.01
N ILE A 235 -2.71 10.35 -13.23
CA ILE A 235 -2.91 8.98 -13.72
C ILE A 235 -4.37 8.82 -14.15
N SER A 236 -5.31 9.42 -13.40
CA SER A 236 -6.73 9.35 -13.69
C SER A 236 -7.09 9.89 -15.07
N ALA A 237 -6.39 10.93 -15.52
CA ALA A 237 -6.60 11.51 -16.85
C ALA A 237 -6.34 10.54 -18.01
N GLN A 238 -5.52 9.51 -17.78
CA GLN A 238 -5.11 8.55 -18.81
C GLN A 238 -5.75 7.18 -18.63
N LEU A 239 -5.98 6.75 -17.39
CA LEU A 239 -6.39 5.38 -17.06
C LEU A 239 -7.75 5.32 -16.34
N GLY A 240 -8.33 6.46 -15.93
CA GLY A 240 -9.48 6.46 -15.03
C GLY A 240 -9.09 6.01 -13.63
N HIS A 241 -10.03 5.41 -12.89
CA HIS A 241 -9.82 4.92 -11.53
C HIS A 241 -9.21 3.51 -11.55
N VAL A 242 -7.88 3.41 -11.35
CA VAL A 242 -7.13 2.13 -11.37
C VAL A 242 -6.52 1.75 -10.02
N VAL A 243 -6.67 2.59 -8.99
CA VAL A 243 -6.13 2.39 -7.63
C VAL A 243 -4.61 2.14 -7.65
N PRO A 244 -3.77 3.10 -8.08
CA PRO A 244 -2.32 2.93 -8.10
C PRO A 244 -1.78 2.83 -6.68
N THR A 245 -0.96 1.83 -6.40
CA THR A 245 -0.49 1.48 -5.04
C THR A 245 1.01 1.36 -4.93
N ALA A 246 1.63 0.58 -5.80
CA ALA A 246 3.05 0.32 -5.75
C ALA A 246 3.84 1.36 -6.54
N LEU A 247 4.94 1.86 -6.01
CA LEU A 247 5.78 2.86 -6.68
C LEU A 247 7.26 2.52 -6.53
N VAL A 248 8.01 2.63 -7.61
CA VAL A 248 9.46 2.49 -7.60
C VAL A 248 10.10 3.44 -8.61
N SER A 249 11.35 3.83 -8.37
CA SER A 249 12.13 4.60 -9.33
C SER A 249 13.44 3.89 -9.66
N HIS A 250 13.80 3.88 -10.94
CA HIS A 250 15.07 3.36 -11.43
C HIS A 250 15.62 4.28 -12.52
N HIS A 251 16.85 4.77 -12.32
CA HIS A 251 17.48 5.74 -13.22
C HIS A 251 16.61 6.97 -13.54
N GLY A 252 15.91 7.50 -12.54
CA GLY A 252 15.05 8.68 -12.68
C GLY A 252 13.74 8.45 -13.44
N ARG A 253 13.39 7.20 -13.74
CA ARG A 253 12.08 6.81 -14.29
C ARG A 253 11.26 6.17 -13.20
N PHE A 254 9.95 6.42 -13.22
CA PHE A 254 9.01 5.82 -12.30
C PHE A 254 8.29 4.65 -12.96
N SER A 255 8.06 3.60 -12.17
CA SER A 255 7.11 2.54 -12.50
C SER A 255 6.15 2.39 -11.33
N PHE A 256 4.88 2.13 -11.62
CA PHE A 256 3.87 1.88 -10.60
C PHE A 256 3.03 0.66 -10.94
N GLY A 257 2.49 0.01 -9.91
CA GLY A 257 1.50 -1.05 -10.01
C GLY A 257 0.22 -0.62 -9.32
N ASN A 258 -0.87 -1.34 -9.56
CA ASN A 258 -2.18 -1.03 -8.99
C ASN A 258 -2.80 -2.21 -8.24
N LEU A 259 -3.66 -1.86 -7.30
CA LEU A 259 -4.48 -2.81 -6.56
C LEU A 259 -5.64 -3.35 -7.40
N GLY A 260 -6.15 -2.55 -8.35
CA GLY A 260 -7.33 -2.86 -9.12
C GLY A 260 -8.64 -2.60 -8.37
N LEU A 261 -9.75 -2.89 -9.04
CA LEU A 261 -11.09 -2.75 -8.48
C LEU A 261 -11.63 -4.15 -8.14
N PHE A 262 -11.91 -4.40 -6.88
CA PHE A 262 -12.48 -5.67 -6.46
C PHE A 262 -13.90 -5.84 -6.98
N GLY A 263 -14.16 -7.00 -7.62
CA GLY A 263 -15.52 -7.41 -7.94
C GLY A 263 -16.22 -6.56 -9.00
N ALA A 264 -15.53 -6.16 -10.06
CA ALA A 264 -16.20 -5.60 -11.22
C ALA A 264 -17.32 -6.54 -11.70
N PRO A 265 -18.62 -6.12 -11.65
CA PRO A 265 -19.75 -7.04 -11.84
C PRO A 265 -19.84 -7.61 -13.26
N ASP A 266 -19.09 -7.07 -14.20
CA ASP A 266 -19.16 -7.39 -15.63
C ASP A 266 -18.07 -8.34 -16.10
N GLY A 267 -17.24 -8.87 -15.16
CA GLY A 267 -16.12 -9.74 -15.53
C GLY A 267 -15.06 -9.04 -16.39
N THR A 268 -15.13 -7.71 -16.54
CA THR A 268 -14.01 -6.94 -17.03
C THR A 268 -12.99 -6.99 -15.91
N ALA A 269 -12.00 -7.87 -16.08
CA ALA A 269 -10.91 -7.99 -15.15
C ALA A 269 -10.33 -6.59 -14.93
N PRO A 270 -10.15 -6.18 -13.68
CA PRO A 270 -9.40 -5.00 -13.40
C PRO A 270 -8.06 -5.16 -14.13
N ASN A 271 -7.67 -4.10 -14.82
CA ASN A 271 -6.40 -4.09 -15.52
C ASN A 271 -5.27 -3.90 -14.50
N GLU A 272 -4.95 -4.97 -13.77
CA GLU A 272 -3.83 -4.98 -12.85
C GLU A 272 -2.55 -5.16 -13.65
N HIS A 273 -1.78 -4.09 -13.63
CA HIS A 273 -0.60 -3.95 -14.44
C HIS A 273 0.52 -3.32 -13.64
N VAL A 274 1.70 -3.40 -14.18
CA VAL A 274 2.77 -2.45 -13.89
C VAL A 274 2.91 -1.53 -15.09
N TRP A 275 2.92 -0.22 -14.84
CA TRP A 275 3.12 0.81 -15.83
C TRP A 275 4.43 1.55 -15.61
N ASP A 276 5.00 2.05 -16.70
CA ASP A 276 6.08 3.03 -16.69
C ASP A 276 5.50 4.43 -16.92
N ILE A 277 5.99 5.41 -16.15
CA ILE A 277 5.76 6.82 -16.42
C ILE A 277 6.91 7.31 -17.30
N ALA A 278 6.62 7.56 -18.57
CA ALA A 278 7.57 8.08 -19.53
C ALA A 278 7.84 9.58 -19.31
N ARG A 279 8.78 10.14 -20.06
CA ARG A 279 8.99 11.59 -20.10
C ARG A 279 7.67 12.29 -20.48
N HIS A 280 7.42 13.46 -19.89
CA HIS A 280 6.18 14.24 -20.06
C HIS A 280 4.91 13.58 -19.49
N GLY A 281 5.06 12.60 -18.57
CA GLY A 281 3.93 12.04 -17.81
C GLY A 281 3.07 11.02 -18.55
N HIS A 282 3.46 10.58 -19.74
CA HIS A 282 2.73 9.51 -20.44
C HIS A 282 2.89 8.17 -19.71
N VAL A 283 1.76 7.50 -19.49
CA VAL A 283 1.68 6.20 -18.84
C VAL A 283 1.56 5.10 -19.89
N ARG A 284 2.36 4.04 -19.76
CA ARG A 284 2.33 2.88 -20.66
C ARG A 284 2.49 1.58 -19.88
N VAL A 285 1.81 0.54 -20.33
CA VAL A 285 1.93 -0.80 -19.75
C VAL A 285 3.36 -1.31 -19.91
N ARG A 286 3.91 -1.79 -18.82
CA ARG A 286 5.20 -2.49 -18.74
C ARG A 286 5.04 -4.00 -18.59
N ALA A 287 4.12 -4.42 -17.71
CA ALA A 287 3.80 -5.82 -17.47
C ALA A 287 2.31 -5.97 -17.16
N SER A 288 1.76 -7.12 -17.53
CA SER A 288 0.36 -7.52 -17.32
C SER A 288 0.28 -8.95 -16.78
N GLY A 289 -0.92 -9.41 -16.45
CA GLY A 289 -1.14 -10.74 -15.89
C GLY A 289 -0.67 -10.85 -14.45
N LEU A 290 -0.87 -9.78 -13.70
CA LEU A 290 -0.62 -9.65 -12.27
C LEU A 290 -1.94 -9.44 -11.55
N GLU A 291 -1.97 -9.66 -10.25
CA GLU A 291 -3.13 -9.42 -9.39
C GLU A 291 -2.72 -8.55 -8.21
N GLN A 292 -3.50 -7.52 -7.87
CA GLN A 292 -3.39 -6.76 -6.62
C GLN A 292 -1.96 -6.35 -6.23
N VAL A 293 -1.27 -5.60 -7.10
CA VAL A 293 0.14 -5.23 -6.91
C VAL A 293 0.27 -4.15 -5.84
N LEU A 294 0.81 -4.48 -4.66
CA LEU A 294 1.02 -3.55 -3.55
C LEU A 294 2.48 -3.14 -3.33
N GLY A 295 3.42 -3.75 -4.02
CA GLY A 295 4.83 -3.39 -3.89
C GLY A 295 5.62 -3.61 -5.15
N LEU A 296 6.61 -2.76 -5.38
CA LEU A 296 7.59 -2.89 -6.46
C LEU A 296 9.00 -2.69 -5.89
N ALA A 297 9.94 -3.49 -6.36
CA ALA A 297 11.34 -3.34 -5.99
C ALA A 297 12.28 -3.66 -7.15
N PHE A 298 13.36 -2.88 -7.29
CA PHE A 298 14.46 -3.26 -8.15
C PHE A 298 15.53 -4.00 -7.36
N ARG A 299 16.00 -5.12 -7.89
CA ARG A 299 17.13 -5.87 -7.38
C ARG A 299 18.05 -6.25 -8.55
N GLN A 300 19.29 -5.80 -8.51
CA GLN A 300 20.27 -6.07 -9.57
C GLN A 300 19.74 -5.74 -10.98
N GLY A 301 19.09 -4.56 -11.12
CA GLY A 301 18.53 -4.09 -12.38
C GLY A 301 17.26 -4.81 -12.86
N ARG A 302 16.74 -5.75 -12.09
CA ARG A 302 15.53 -6.52 -12.38
C ARG A 302 14.37 -6.02 -11.54
N LEU A 303 13.17 -5.92 -12.13
CA LEU A 303 11.97 -5.48 -11.45
C LEU A 303 11.21 -6.67 -10.87
N TYR A 304 10.75 -6.50 -9.64
CA TYR A 304 9.92 -7.46 -8.90
C TYR A 304 8.63 -6.78 -8.46
N ALA A 305 7.54 -7.54 -8.49
CA ALA A 305 6.24 -7.11 -7.99
C ALA A 305 5.81 -7.99 -6.81
N LEU A 306 5.17 -7.35 -5.84
CA LEU A 306 4.53 -8.00 -4.70
C LEU A 306 3.04 -7.94 -4.91
N GLU A 307 2.44 -9.11 -5.07
CA GLU A 307 1.00 -9.30 -5.19
C GLU A 307 0.42 -9.62 -3.81
N MET A 308 -0.59 -8.85 -3.38
CA MET A 308 -1.25 -9.08 -2.10
C MET A 308 -2.01 -10.40 -2.10
N SER A 309 -2.60 -10.73 -3.24
CA SER A 309 -3.27 -11.99 -3.54
C SER A 309 -3.15 -12.26 -5.03
N THR A 310 -2.98 -13.50 -5.41
CA THR A 310 -3.01 -13.95 -6.81
C THR A 310 -4.38 -14.50 -7.20
N THR A 311 -5.39 -14.32 -6.35
CA THR A 311 -6.77 -14.75 -6.62
C THR A 311 -7.53 -13.64 -7.32
N PRO A 312 -8.05 -13.86 -8.53
CA PRO A 312 -8.89 -12.89 -9.21
C PRO A 312 -10.13 -12.51 -8.39
N GLY A 313 -10.52 -11.25 -8.47
CA GLY A 313 -11.78 -10.75 -7.91
C GLY A 313 -11.79 -10.45 -6.42
N GLY A 314 -10.69 -10.60 -5.71
CA GLY A 314 -10.60 -10.17 -4.32
C GLY A 314 -9.46 -10.80 -3.53
N PRO A 315 -9.06 -10.16 -2.42
CA PRO A 315 -7.96 -10.64 -1.60
C PRO A 315 -8.30 -11.95 -0.90
N THR A 316 -7.42 -12.95 -1.04
CA THR A 316 -7.54 -14.25 -0.37
C THR A 316 -6.30 -14.49 0.50
N PRO A 317 -6.47 -14.86 1.79
CA PRO A 317 -5.35 -15.15 2.68
C PRO A 317 -4.44 -16.26 2.14
N GLY A 318 -3.12 -16.13 2.34
CA GLY A 318 -2.15 -17.17 1.96
C GLY A 318 -1.94 -17.34 0.46
N THR A 319 -2.43 -16.40 -0.38
CA THR A 319 -2.23 -16.45 -1.83
C THR A 319 -1.30 -15.38 -2.37
N GLY A 320 -0.77 -14.51 -1.51
CA GLY A 320 0.17 -13.48 -1.93
C GLY A 320 1.46 -14.06 -2.50
N ALA A 321 2.10 -13.30 -3.39
CA ALA A 321 3.32 -13.72 -4.06
C ALA A 321 4.30 -12.57 -4.29
N LEU A 322 5.59 -12.89 -4.27
CA LEU A 322 6.66 -12.07 -4.82
C LEU A 322 7.06 -12.66 -6.16
N VAL A 323 6.94 -11.88 -7.22
CA VAL A 323 7.23 -12.33 -8.58
C VAL A 323 8.29 -11.45 -9.24
N ARG A 324 9.12 -12.03 -10.10
CA ARG A 324 10.05 -11.31 -10.95
C ARG A 324 9.38 -11.04 -12.30
N LEU A 325 9.42 -9.79 -12.72
CA LEU A 325 8.90 -9.39 -14.02
C LEU A 325 9.93 -9.62 -15.13
N HIS A 326 9.42 -10.02 -16.29
CA HIS A 326 10.19 -10.21 -17.51
C HIS A 326 9.53 -9.45 -18.66
N ASP A 327 10.31 -8.79 -19.49
CA ASP A 327 9.78 -8.10 -20.67
C ASP A 327 9.14 -9.11 -21.64
N GLY A 328 7.83 -8.95 -21.91
CA GLY A 328 7.08 -9.77 -22.86
C GLY A 328 6.92 -11.26 -22.51
N ARG A 329 7.16 -11.64 -21.25
CA ARG A 329 6.99 -13.03 -20.77
C ARG A 329 6.19 -13.06 -19.46
N PRO A 330 5.57 -14.19 -19.10
CA PRO A 330 4.94 -14.35 -17.79
C PRO A 330 5.91 -14.07 -16.64
N ALA A 331 5.39 -13.55 -15.56
CA ALA A 331 6.15 -13.30 -14.34
C ALA A 331 6.64 -14.63 -13.73
N GLN A 332 7.82 -14.62 -13.14
CA GLN A 332 8.40 -15.77 -12.45
C GLN A 332 8.14 -15.64 -10.95
N THR A 333 7.48 -16.60 -10.36
CA THR A 333 7.27 -16.67 -8.91
C THR A 333 8.61 -16.90 -8.19
N ILE A 334 8.91 -16.04 -7.21
CA ILE A 334 10.08 -16.13 -6.33
C ILE A 334 9.67 -16.71 -4.98
N ALA A 335 8.54 -16.25 -4.43
CA ALA A 335 7.93 -16.77 -3.21
C ALA A 335 6.42 -16.66 -3.34
N SER A 336 5.70 -17.62 -2.77
CA SER A 336 4.22 -17.67 -2.75
C SER A 336 3.74 -18.10 -1.37
N GLY A 337 2.42 -18.09 -1.16
CA GLY A 337 1.85 -18.44 0.13
C GLY A 337 1.98 -17.33 1.16
N LEU A 338 2.19 -16.08 0.71
CA LEU A 338 2.27 -14.92 1.57
C LEU A 338 0.87 -14.49 2.04
N ASP A 339 0.81 -14.00 3.27
CA ASP A 339 -0.44 -13.70 3.96
C ASP A 339 -0.68 -12.18 3.93
N PHE A 340 -1.43 -11.70 2.94
CA PHE A 340 -1.70 -10.28 2.69
C PHE A 340 -0.46 -9.38 2.80
N PRO A 341 0.55 -9.59 1.95
CA PRO A 341 1.73 -8.74 1.91
C PRO A 341 1.38 -7.36 1.36
N THR A 342 2.00 -6.31 1.93
CA THR A 342 1.62 -4.91 1.67
C THR A 342 2.77 -3.98 1.32
N GLY A 343 3.99 -4.44 1.42
CA GLY A 343 5.16 -3.65 1.06
C GLY A 343 6.41 -4.50 0.89
N VAL A 344 7.32 -4.07 0.03
CA VAL A 344 8.59 -4.76 -0.23
C VAL A 344 9.73 -3.76 -0.38
N THR A 345 10.89 -4.12 0.15
CA THR A 345 12.16 -3.43 -0.10
C THR A 345 13.30 -4.45 -0.22
N VAL A 346 14.42 -4.00 -0.78
CA VAL A 346 15.65 -4.82 -0.87
C VAL A 346 16.62 -4.37 0.21
N GLY A 347 17.09 -5.31 1.01
CA GLY A 347 18.05 -5.06 2.07
C GLY A 347 19.49 -4.92 1.59
N PRO A 348 20.38 -4.41 2.47
CA PRO A 348 21.81 -4.33 2.19
C PRO A 348 22.46 -5.69 1.90
N ASP A 349 21.88 -6.76 2.40
CA ASP A 349 22.27 -8.15 2.16
C ASP A 349 21.74 -8.73 0.82
N GLY A 350 21.00 -7.90 0.05
CA GLY A 350 20.39 -8.30 -1.20
C GLY A 350 19.14 -9.18 -1.07
N ALA A 351 18.66 -9.48 0.13
CA ALA A 351 17.39 -10.15 0.34
C ALA A 351 16.21 -9.17 0.20
N PHE A 352 15.03 -9.69 -0.09
CA PHE A 352 13.81 -8.91 0.01
C PHE A 352 13.28 -8.94 1.44
N TYR A 353 12.76 -7.80 1.88
CA TYR A 353 12.04 -7.66 3.13
C TYR A 353 10.60 -7.27 2.82
N VAL A 354 9.65 -8.04 3.31
CA VAL A 354 8.23 -7.94 2.96
C VAL A 354 7.41 -7.71 4.22
N SER A 355 6.61 -6.65 4.23
CA SER A 355 5.55 -6.46 5.23
C SER A 355 4.42 -7.44 4.93
N GLU A 356 4.07 -8.27 5.88
CA GLU A 356 3.03 -9.28 5.77
C GLU A 356 2.00 -9.14 6.88
N ARG A 357 0.78 -9.60 6.63
CA ARG A 357 -0.37 -9.40 7.50
C ARG A 357 -0.65 -7.91 7.74
N GLY A 358 -0.56 -7.15 6.66
CA GLY A 358 -0.80 -5.71 6.67
C GLY A 358 -2.25 -5.33 6.43
N PHE A 359 -3.14 -6.30 6.25
CA PHE A 359 -4.54 -6.07 5.89
C PHE A 359 -5.43 -6.99 6.72
N GLY A 360 -6.24 -6.45 7.62
CA GLY A 360 -7.27 -7.19 8.33
C GLY A 360 -6.83 -8.05 9.51
N PHE A 361 -5.65 -7.82 10.03
CA PHE A 361 -5.14 -8.59 11.16
C PHE A 361 -5.21 -7.81 12.47
N GLY A 362 -5.27 -8.55 13.57
CA GLY A 362 -5.32 -8.00 14.91
C GLY A 362 -4.02 -7.33 15.37
N ALA A 363 -4.09 -6.81 16.59
CA ALA A 363 -2.96 -6.12 17.21
C ALA A 363 -1.73 -7.04 17.33
N GLY A 364 -0.59 -6.61 16.78
CA GLY A 364 0.66 -7.34 16.87
C GLY A 364 0.80 -8.57 15.97
N GLU A 365 -0.19 -8.88 15.14
CA GLU A 365 -0.15 -10.06 14.25
C GLU A 365 0.69 -9.83 12.99
N GLY A 366 0.93 -8.57 12.62
CA GLY A 366 1.78 -8.22 11.50
C GLY A 366 3.22 -8.66 11.70
N ARG A 367 3.89 -9.00 10.61
CA ARG A 367 5.28 -9.46 10.61
C ARG A 367 6.06 -8.95 9.41
N ILE A 368 7.37 -8.98 9.50
CA ILE A 368 8.28 -8.74 8.40
C ILE A 368 8.94 -10.07 8.03
N LEU A 369 8.84 -10.44 6.77
CA LEU A 369 9.55 -11.58 6.22
C LEU A 369 10.85 -11.15 5.58
N ARG A 370 11.87 -12.03 5.62
CA ARG A 370 13.08 -11.97 4.84
C ARG A 370 13.06 -13.10 3.81
N ILE A 371 13.15 -12.74 2.54
CA ILE A 371 13.12 -13.67 1.40
C ILE A 371 14.49 -13.58 0.70
N ALA A 372 15.27 -14.65 0.85
CA ALA A 372 16.57 -14.79 0.20
C ALA A 372 16.40 -15.68 -1.04
N PRO A 373 16.48 -15.10 -2.25
CA PRO A 373 16.38 -15.85 -3.51
C PRO A 373 17.66 -16.59 -3.85
#